data_c1ffcd3c6899afb98681f4d11bc17f05
#
_entry.id   c1ffcd3c6899afb98681f4d11bc17f05
#
_cell.length_a   1.000
_cell.length_b   1.000
_cell.length_c   1.000
_cell.angle_alpha   90.00
_cell.angle_beta   90.00
_cell.angle_gamma   90.00
#
_symmetry.space_group_name_H-M   'P 1'
#
loop_
_entity.id
_entity.type
_entity.pdbx_description
1 polymer ?
#
loop_
_entity_poly.entity_id
_entity_poly.type
_entity_poly.pdbx_seq_one_letter_code
_entity_poly.pdbx_strand_id
1 'polypeptide(L)'
;ATALAENMGLKVSFVNATSPSSALEGGEADIYLGATASDESGDISTEGEVLQNATAIFGINTGSTSTASTTVSASDLTSARVGVQDGSASQEALARVSVVASSTYSNVNECFEALAAGEVDYVACDATAGGYLARSYEGVFFAGTISSSTSYGIAYLSSSSDLADEVNNALDALATDGTLDAIHQVWYGPVPLSLSSEVISGVTLATSESASDDESASSDGEPTITEDINSLD
;
A
#
# COMPACT_ATOMS: atom_id res chain seq x y z
N ALA A 1 15.99 -4.44 -8.46
CA ALA A 1 16.90 -5.61 -8.47
C ALA A 1 18.12 -5.37 -9.36
N THR A 2 17.96 -5.11 -10.67
CA THR A 2 19.10 -5.01 -11.61
C THR A 2 20.12 -3.96 -11.19
N ALA A 3 19.67 -2.73 -10.90
CA ALA A 3 20.56 -1.66 -10.44
C ALA A 3 21.28 -2.01 -9.12
N LEU A 4 20.59 -2.71 -8.21
CA LEU A 4 21.17 -3.18 -6.96
C LEU A 4 22.30 -4.18 -7.23
N ALA A 5 22.04 -5.21 -8.05
CA ALA A 5 23.04 -6.20 -8.41
C ALA A 5 24.24 -5.58 -9.16
N GLU A 6 24.00 -4.62 -10.06
CA GLU A 6 25.07 -3.90 -10.78
C GLU A 6 25.95 -3.10 -9.81
N ASN A 7 25.36 -2.41 -8.83
CA ASN A 7 26.10 -1.68 -7.80
C ASN A 7 27.00 -2.62 -6.97
N MET A 8 26.50 -3.83 -6.66
CA MET A 8 27.25 -4.87 -5.95
C MET A 8 28.24 -5.65 -6.85
N GLY A 9 28.28 -5.38 -8.14
CA GLY A 9 29.10 -6.14 -9.09
C GLY A 9 28.64 -7.58 -9.34
N LEU A 10 27.37 -7.86 -9.10
CA LEU A 10 26.74 -9.17 -9.20
C LEU A 10 25.84 -9.28 -10.44
N LYS A 11 25.46 -10.51 -10.76
CA LYS A 11 24.40 -10.80 -11.73
C LYS A 11 23.15 -11.22 -11.00
N VAL A 12 22.02 -10.63 -11.38
CA VAL A 12 20.71 -10.99 -10.82
C VAL A 12 20.10 -12.17 -11.58
N SER A 13 19.51 -13.10 -10.84
CA SER A 13 18.64 -14.15 -11.35
C SER A 13 17.28 -14.02 -10.68
N PHE A 14 16.21 -14.00 -11.47
CA PHE A 14 14.85 -13.86 -10.95
C PHE A 14 14.19 -15.21 -10.79
N VAL A 15 13.57 -15.43 -9.64
CA VAL A 15 12.73 -16.59 -9.36
C VAL A 15 11.32 -16.12 -8.98
N ASN A 16 10.31 -16.90 -9.32
CA ASN A 16 8.95 -16.63 -8.91
C ASN A 16 8.71 -17.26 -7.54
N ALA A 17 8.27 -16.45 -6.59
CA ALA A 17 7.94 -16.92 -5.26
C ALA A 17 6.61 -16.31 -4.79
N THR A 18 5.89 -17.02 -3.95
CA THR A 18 4.59 -16.59 -3.42
C THR A 18 4.70 -15.89 -2.08
N SER A 19 5.82 -16.07 -1.38
CA SER A 19 6.10 -15.44 -0.10
C SER A 19 7.62 -15.41 0.17
N PRO A 20 8.10 -14.50 1.04
CA PRO A 20 9.50 -14.47 1.48
C PRO A 20 9.93 -15.81 2.07
N SER A 21 9.13 -16.43 2.95
CA SER A 21 9.48 -17.71 3.58
C SER A 21 9.71 -18.80 2.57
N SER A 22 8.83 -18.96 1.58
CA SER A 22 8.98 -20.01 0.58
C SER A 22 10.27 -19.85 -0.25
N ALA A 23 10.63 -18.61 -0.58
CA ALA A 23 11.80 -18.33 -1.39
C ALA A 23 13.12 -18.45 -0.61
N LEU A 24 13.17 -17.87 0.58
CA LEU A 24 14.40 -17.72 1.36
C LEU A 24 14.72 -18.99 2.16
N GLU A 25 13.76 -19.52 2.90
CA GLU A 25 13.94 -20.76 3.68
C GLU A 25 14.05 -22.00 2.76
N GLY A 26 13.39 -21.96 1.62
CA GLY A 26 13.52 -22.98 0.57
C GLY A 26 14.86 -22.95 -0.17
N GLY A 27 15.66 -21.88 0.00
CA GLY A 27 16.95 -21.71 -0.69
C GLY A 27 16.81 -21.45 -2.19
N GLU A 28 15.65 -20.94 -2.63
CA GLU A 28 15.39 -20.62 -4.03
C GLU A 28 15.89 -19.20 -4.38
N ALA A 29 15.97 -18.31 -3.39
CA ALA A 29 16.46 -16.95 -3.53
C ALA A 29 17.32 -16.54 -2.33
N ASP A 30 18.24 -15.60 -2.53
CA ASP A 30 19.08 -15.01 -1.49
C ASP A 30 18.39 -13.79 -0.84
N ILE A 31 17.59 -13.04 -1.62
CA ILE A 31 16.82 -11.88 -1.18
C ILE A 31 15.42 -11.91 -1.78
N TYR A 32 14.46 -11.28 -1.12
CA TYR A 32 13.10 -11.09 -1.62
C TYR A 32 12.74 -9.60 -1.62
N LEU A 33 12.43 -9.05 -2.80
CA LEU A 33 12.07 -7.63 -2.97
C LEU A 33 10.58 -7.43 -2.80
N GLY A 34 10.19 -6.40 -2.08
CA GLY A 34 8.80 -6.05 -1.84
C GLY A 34 8.20 -6.70 -0.60
N ALA A 35 9.04 -7.08 0.36
CA ALA A 35 8.61 -7.51 1.68
C ALA A 35 8.18 -6.31 2.53
N THR A 36 7.34 -6.59 3.51
CA THR A 36 6.87 -5.63 4.52
C THR A 36 7.24 -6.11 5.92
N ALA A 37 7.10 -5.26 6.92
CA ALA A 37 7.32 -5.65 8.32
C ALA A 37 6.44 -6.84 8.77
N SER A 38 5.30 -7.08 8.12
CA SER A 38 4.45 -8.22 8.43
C SER A 38 4.99 -9.56 7.93
N ASP A 39 6.00 -9.54 7.06
CA ASP A 39 6.68 -10.73 6.55
C ASP A 39 7.84 -11.19 7.46
N GLU A 40 8.18 -10.39 8.47
CA GLU A 40 9.21 -10.73 9.42
C GLU A 40 8.82 -11.95 10.28
N SER A 41 9.77 -12.82 10.49
CA SER A 41 9.65 -14.01 11.34
C SER A 41 10.98 -14.26 12.06
N GLY A 42 11.06 -15.32 12.87
CA GLY A 42 12.31 -15.63 13.59
C GLY A 42 13.53 -15.81 12.69
N ASP A 43 13.34 -16.27 11.47
CA ASP A 43 14.40 -16.57 10.51
C ASP A 43 14.45 -15.59 9.34
N ILE A 44 13.49 -14.66 9.24
CA ILE A 44 13.41 -13.66 8.17
C ILE A 44 13.40 -12.26 8.77
N SER A 45 14.29 -11.43 8.27
CA SER A 45 14.36 -10.00 8.55
C SER A 45 14.06 -9.21 7.32
N THR A 46 13.44 -8.03 7.48
CA THR A 46 13.15 -7.08 6.40
C THR A 46 13.82 -5.77 6.70
N GLU A 47 14.63 -5.27 5.78
CA GLU A 47 15.32 -3.99 5.90
C GLU A 47 15.31 -3.22 4.59
N GLY A 48 15.73 -1.95 4.69
CA GLY A 48 15.74 -1.02 3.57
C GLY A 48 14.33 -0.64 3.10
N GLU A 49 14.19 0.53 2.54
CA GLU A 49 12.95 0.98 1.92
C GLU A 49 13.19 1.16 0.43
N VAL A 50 12.48 0.38 -0.38
CA VAL A 50 12.56 0.46 -1.84
C VAL A 50 11.47 1.38 -2.38
N LEU A 51 10.28 1.32 -1.79
CA LEU A 51 9.15 2.20 -2.11
C LEU A 51 8.12 2.19 -0.97
N GLN A 52 7.24 3.17 -0.99
CA GLN A 52 6.04 3.20 -0.14
C GLN A 52 4.79 3.01 -1.00
N ASN A 53 3.76 2.38 -0.44
CA ASN A 53 2.44 2.28 -1.03
C ASN A 53 1.37 2.67 -0.01
N ALA A 54 0.27 3.23 -0.50
CA ALA A 54 -0.89 3.63 0.29
C ALA A 54 -2.11 3.67 -0.63
N THR A 55 -3.31 3.77 -0.07
CA THR A 55 -4.46 4.17 -0.88
C THR A 55 -4.34 5.63 -1.26
N ALA A 56 -4.26 5.90 -2.54
CA ALA A 56 -4.06 7.20 -3.15
C ALA A 56 -5.29 7.66 -3.93
N ILE A 57 -5.40 8.96 -4.11
CA ILE A 57 -6.41 9.62 -4.93
C ILE A 57 -5.73 10.18 -6.18
N PHE A 58 -6.31 9.90 -7.32
CA PHE A 58 -5.90 10.44 -8.62
C PHE A 58 -7.03 11.27 -9.21
N GLY A 59 -6.69 12.44 -9.74
CA GLY A 59 -7.61 13.31 -10.50
C GLY A 59 -7.09 13.55 -11.90
N ILE A 60 -7.86 14.27 -12.73
CA ILE A 60 -7.48 14.63 -14.08
C ILE A 60 -7.70 16.13 -14.35
N ASN A 61 -6.70 16.76 -14.95
CA ASN A 61 -6.79 18.14 -15.44
C ASN A 61 -7.24 18.16 -16.89
N THR A 62 -8.48 18.47 -17.15
CA THR A 62 -9.06 18.51 -18.52
C THR A 62 -8.80 19.81 -19.28
N GLY A 63 -7.69 20.47 -19.04
CA GLY A 63 -7.10 21.46 -19.96
C GLY A 63 -7.84 22.76 -20.25
N SER A 64 -8.88 23.17 -19.50
CA SER A 64 -9.66 24.39 -19.84
C SER A 64 -9.54 25.57 -18.89
N THR A 65 -8.88 25.42 -17.76
CA THR A 65 -8.56 26.55 -16.86
C THR A 65 -7.26 26.28 -16.12
N SER A 66 -6.26 26.97 -16.52
CA SER A 66 -4.94 27.14 -15.91
C SER A 66 -5.02 27.59 -14.45
N THR A 67 -5.32 26.73 -13.53
CA THR A 67 -5.09 26.78 -12.08
C THR A 67 -6.01 25.80 -11.35
N ALA A 68 -6.19 24.58 -11.87
CA ALA A 68 -6.72 23.54 -10.99
C ALA A 68 -5.66 23.33 -9.91
N SER A 69 -5.97 23.75 -8.69
CA SER A 69 -5.16 23.42 -7.52
C SER A 69 -5.04 21.91 -7.49
N THR A 70 -3.85 21.39 -7.55
CA THR A 70 -3.58 19.96 -7.32
C THR A 70 -3.78 19.59 -5.84
N THR A 71 -4.08 20.60 -5.01
CA THR A 71 -4.36 20.41 -3.59
C THR A 71 -5.83 20.03 -3.40
N VAL A 72 -6.06 18.79 -3.04
CA VAL A 72 -7.38 18.22 -2.75
C VAL A 72 -7.53 18.08 -1.24
N SER A 73 -8.72 18.31 -0.72
CA SER A 73 -9.06 18.13 0.69
C SER A 73 -10.10 17.01 0.87
N ALA A 74 -10.26 16.52 2.09
CA ALA A 74 -11.29 15.53 2.41
C ALA A 74 -12.71 16.04 2.08
N SER A 75 -12.97 17.34 2.24
CA SER A 75 -14.27 17.94 1.89
C SER A 75 -14.52 17.96 0.38
N ASP A 76 -13.48 18.09 -0.44
CA ASP A 76 -13.62 18.02 -1.89
C ASP A 76 -13.99 16.60 -2.31
N LEU A 77 -13.40 15.58 -1.70
CA LEU A 77 -13.69 14.17 -1.98
C LEU A 77 -15.13 13.79 -1.59
N THR A 78 -15.67 14.34 -0.49
CA THR A 78 -17.07 14.05 -0.07
C THR A 78 -18.11 14.61 -1.02
N SER A 79 -17.76 15.62 -1.79
CA SER A 79 -18.66 16.28 -2.76
C SER A 79 -18.45 15.80 -4.19
N ALA A 80 -17.35 15.10 -4.46
CA ALA A 80 -16.95 14.65 -5.79
C ALA A 80 -17.48 13.24 -6.11
N ARG A 81 -17.46 12.92 -7.40
CA ARG A 81 -17.71 11.56 -7.87
C ARG A 81 -16.38 10.79 -7.78
N VAL A 82 -16.31 9.83 -6.86
CA VAL A 82 -15.11 9.00 -6.66
C VAL A 82 -15.37 7.60 -7.19
N GLY A 83 -14.54 7.14 -8.12
CA GLY A 83 -14.52 5.77 -8.63
C GLY A 83 -13.52 4.91 -7.89
N VAL A 84 -13.82 3.62 -7.72
CA VAL A 84 -12.95 2.66 -7.02
C VAL A 84 -13.21 1.24 -7.54
N GLN A 85 -12.21 0.38 -7.45
CA GLN A 85 -12.42 -1.04 -7.73
C GLN A 85 -13.28 -1.68 -6.62
N ASP A 86 -14.29 -2.44 -7.03
CA ASP A 86 -15.22 -3.13 -6.13
C ASP A 86 -14.49 -4.17 -5.26
N GLY A 87 -14.84 -4.22 -3.97
CA GLY A 87 -14.27 -5.15 -3.01
C GLY A 87 -12.77 -4.92 -2.70
N SER A 88 -12.20 -3.79 -3.10
CA SER A 88 -10.78 -3.48 -2.85
C SER A 88 -10.52 -2.86 -1.48
N ALA A 89 -9.27 -2.98 -1.01
CA ALA A 89 -8.82 -2.28 0.20
C ALA A 89 -8.96 -0.74 0.06
N SER A 90 -8.89 -0.22 -1.16
CA SER A 90 -9.11 1.21 -1.43
C SER A 90 -10.56 1.63 -1.21
N GLN A 91 -11.53 0.75 -1.50
CA GLN A 91 -12.94 1.01 -1.18
C GLN A 91 -13.17 1.06 0.33
N GLU A 92 -12.52 0.15 1.09
CA GLU A 92 -12.57 0.20 2.55
C GLU A 92 -11.89 1.45 3.12
N ALA A 93 -10.77 1.87 2.54
CA ALA A 93 -10.07 3.08 2.95
C ALA A 93 -10.95 4.34 2.76
N LEU A 94 -11.66 4.45 1.62
CA LEU A 94 -12.65 5.51 1.40
C LEU A 94 -13.72 5.54 2.50
N ALA A 95 -14.27 4.37 2.84
CA ALA A 95 -15.29 4.26 3.88
C ALA A 95 -14.77 4.73 5.26
N ARG A 96 -13.52 4.39 5.60
CA ARG A 96 -12.89 4.82 6.86
C ARG A 96 -12.75 6.34 6.97
N VAL A 97 -12.54 7.03 5.87
CA VAL A 97 -12.44 8.51 5.84
C VAL A 97 -13.78 9.17 5.49
N SER A 98 -14.88 8.44 5.59
CA SER A 98 -16.25 8.90 5.36
C SER A 98 -16.49 9.45 3.94
N VAL A 99 -15.77 8.96 2.96
CA VAL A 99 -16.00 9.22 1.54
C VAL A 99 -16.75 8.03 0.93
N VAL A 100 -17.89 8.31 0.33
CA VAL A 100 -18.68 7.28 -0.35
C VAL A 100 -18.27 7.21 -1.82
N ALA A 101 -17.84 6.05 -2.27
CA ALA A 101 -17.59 5.82 -3.69
C ALA A 101 -18.91 6.00 -4.47
N SER A 102 -18.89 6.85 -5.49
CA SER A 102 -20.06 7.07 -6.34
C SER A 102 -20.23 6.02 -7.42
N SER A 103 -19.14 5.34 -7.78
CA SER A 103 -19.11 4.26 -8.77
C SER A 103 -18.07 3.22 -8.41
N THR A 104 -18.42 1.95 -8.61
CA THR A 104 -17.49 0.83 -8.46
C THR A 104 -17.26 0.16 -9.81
N TYR A 105 -16.05 -0.34 -10.03
CA TYR A 105 -15.60 -0.94 -11.27
C TYR A 105 -14.95 -2.31 -11.00
N SER A 106 -14.84 -3.15 -12.03
CA SER A 106 -14.27 -4.49 -11.86
C SER A 106 -12.76 -4.48 -11.65
N ASN A 107 -12.09 -3.45 -12.13
CA ASN A 107 -10.63 -3.30 -12.00
C ASN A 107 -10.20 -1.81 -12.07
N VAL A 108 -8.95 -1.55 -11.72
CA VAL A 108 -8.41 -0.18 -11.67
C VAL A 108 -8.32 0.47 -13.06
N ASN A 109 -8.10 -0.33 -14.15
CA ASN A 109 -8.07 0.24 -15.50
C ASN A 109 -9.40 0.89 -15.87
N GLU A 110 -10.54 0.21 -15.59
CA GLU A 110 -11.88 0.76 -15.81
C GLU A 110 -12.12 2.05 -15.00
N CYS A 111 -11.55 2.14 -13.78
CA CYS A 111 -11.61 3.38 -12.99
C CYS A 111 -10.91 4.54 -13.73
N PHE A 112 -9.73 4.30 -14.31
CA PHE A 112 -8.98 5.32 -15.05
C PHE A 112 -9.63 5.66 -16.40
N GLU A 113 -10.27 4.70 -17.06
CA GLU A 113 -11.09 4.96 -18.27
C GLU A 113 -12.27 5.88 -17.94
N ALA A 114 -12.97 5.62 -16.83
CA ALA A 114 -14.07 6.47 -16.35
C ALA A 114 -13.58 7.86 -15.93
N LEU A 115 -12.40 7.99 -15.32
CA LEU A 115 -11.76 9.25 -14.99
C LEU A 115 -11.47 10.06 -16.28
N ALA A 116 -10.88 9.41 -17.28
CA ALA A 116 -10.57 10.04 -18.56
C ALA A 116 -11.83 10.44 -19.35
N ALA A 117 -12.92 9.67 -19.23
CA ALA A 117 -14.22 9.97 -19.81
C ALA A 117 -14.98 11.08 -19.04
N GLY A 118 -14.53 11.49 -17.86
CA GLY A 118 -15.21 12.45 -17.00
C GLY A 118 -16.47 11.90 -16.33
N GLU A 119 -16.59 10.59 -16.22
CA GLU A 119 -17.69 9.94 -15.50
C GLU A 119 -17.49 10.03 -13.99
N VAL A 120 -16.22 10.01 -13.52
CA VAL A 120 -15.81 10.30 -12.16
C VAL A 120 -14.80 11.46 -12.14
N ASP A 121 -14.71 12.14 -10.99
CA ASP A 121 -13.81 13.27 -10.79
C ASP A 121 -12.46 12.83 -10.20
N TYR A 122 -12.50 11.74 -9.42
CA TYR A 122 -11.33 11.12 -8.80
C TYR A 122 -11.42 9.60 -8.84
N VAL A 123 -10.26 8.97 -8.76
CA VAL A 123 -10.11 7.51 -8.59
C VAL A 123 -9.33 7.25 -7.31
N ALA A 124 -9.82 6.30 -6.51
CA ALA A 124 -9.10 5.76 -5.36
C ALA A 124 -8.53 4.38 -5.71
N CYS A 125 -7.21 4.23 -5.56
CA CYS A 125 -6.52 2.95 -5.77
C CYS A 125 -5.17 2.96 -5.06
N ASP A 126 -4.43 1.86 -5.13
CA ASP A 126 -3.04 1.82 -4.66
C ASP A 126 -2.19 2.83 -5.40
N ALA A 127 -1.33 3.56 -4.67
CA ALA A 127 -0.47 4.60 -5.22
C ALA A 127 0.43 4.07 -6.35
N THR A 128 0.98 2.87 -6.19
CA THR A 128 1.84 2.24 -7.20
C THR A 128 1.06 1.83 -8.45
N ALA A 129 -0.11 1.22 -8.29
CA ALA A 129 -0.96 0.84 -9.42
C ALA A 129 -1.46 2.07 -10.18
N GLY A 130 -1.96 3.08 -9.43
CA GLY A 130 -2.43 4.32 -10.01
C GLY A 130 -1.33 5.14 -10.66
N GLY A 131 -0.15 5.22 -10.05
CA GLY A 131 1.02 5.89 -10.63
C GLY A 131 1.46 5.26 -11.95
N TYR A 132 1.45 3.92 -12.03
CA TYR A 132 1.75 3.22 -13.27
C TYR A 132 0.73 3.53 -14.37
N LEU A 133 -0.57 3.49 -14.06
CA LEU A 133 -1.65 3.76 -15.01
C LEU A 133 -1.72 5.23 -15.43
N ALA A 134 -1.47 6.15 -14.51
CA ALA A 134 -1.49 7.59 -14.77
C ALA A 134 -0.59 8.00 -15.95
N ARG A 135 0.50 7.26 -16.20
CA ARG A 135 1.40 7.48 -17.35
C ARG A 135 0.73 7.31 -18.72
N SER A 136 -0.37 6.58 -18.77
CA SER A 136 -1.13 6.33 -20.01
C SER A 136 -2.22 7.35 -20.27
N TYR A 137 -2.49 8.25 -19.33
CA TYR A 137 -3.57 9.23 -19.41
C TYR A 137 -3.02 10.65 -19.22
N GLU A 138 -3.10 11.48 -20.27
CA GLU A 138 -2.64 12.86 -20.21
C GLU A 138 -3.47 13.67 -19.21
N GLY A 139 -2.79 14.46 -18.39
CA GLY A 139 -3.43 15.34 -17.40
C GLY A 139 -3.78 14.66 -16.07
N VAL A 140 -3.61 13.35 -15.94
CA VAL A 140 -3.80 12.67 -14.65
C VAL A 140 -2.71 13.09 -13.67
N PHE A 141 -3.12 13.40 -12.44
CA PHE A 141 -2.24 13.80 -11.36
C PHE A 141 -2.52 13.03 -10.07
N PHE A 142 -1.48 12.89 -9.26
CA PHE A 142 -1.59 12.37 -7.90
C PHE A 142 -2.05 13.48 -6.96
N ALA A 143 -3.15 13.27 -6.23
CA ALA A 143 -3.75 14.25 -5.34
C ALA A 143 -3.34 14.09 -3.88
N GLY A 144 -2.85 12.93 -3.51
CA GLY A 144 -2.44 12.57 -2.15
C GLY A 144 -2.97 11.21 -1.72
N THR A 145 -2.75 10.86 -0.45
CA THR A 145 -3.17 9.58 0.14
C THR A 145 -4.29 9.75 1.14
N ILE A 146 -5.07 8.68 1.35
CA ILE A 146 -6.16 8.61 2.33
C ILE A 146 -5.97 7.47 3.34
N SER A 147 -4.84 6.79 3.31
CA SER A 147 -4.42 5.79 4.28
C SER A 147 -2.98 6.01 4.71
N SER A 148 -2.57 5.40 5.81
CA SER A 148 -1.15 5.32 6.16
C SER A 148 -0.38 4.59 5.07
N SER A 149 0.86 5.01 4.85
CA SER A 149 1.76 4.33 3.94
C SER A 149 2.36 3.07 4.58
N THR A 150 2.57 2.06 3.74
CA THR A 150 3.31 0.85 4.08
C THR A 150 4.62 0.87 3.30
N SER A 151 5.74 0.69 3.99
CA SER A 151 7.06 0.58 3.37
C SER A 151 7.27 -0.84 2.85
N TYR A 152 7.78 -0.95 1.65
CA TYR A 152 8.21 -2.19 1.02
C TYR A 152 9.73 -2.21 0.96
N GLY A 153 10.32 -3.20 1.61
CA GLY A 153 11.76 -3.39 1.74
C GLY A 153 12.26 -4.67 1.08
N ILE A 154 13.39 -5.11 1.56
CA ILE A 154 14.09 -6.32 1.10
C ILE A 154 14.14 -7.30 2.27
N ALA A 155 13.60 -8.51 2.08
CA ALA A 155 13.72 -9.58 3.05
C ALA A 155 14.88 -10.51 2.71
N TYR A 156 15.50 -11.05 3.76
CA TYR A 156 16.61 -12.00 3.72
C TYR A 156 16.57 -12.91 4.96
N LEU A 157 17.33 -14.01 4.92
CA LEU A 157 17.48 -14.83 6.12
C LEU A 157 18.29 -14.09 7.19
N SER A 158 17.80 -14.05 8.42
CA SER A 158 18.46 -13.40 9.55
C SER A 158 19.90 -13.91 9.80
N SER A 159 20.19 -15.11 9.33
CA SER A 159 21.54 -15.70 9.35
C SER A 159 22.49 -15.13 8.28
N SER A 160 21.99 -14.36 7.32
CA SER A 160 22.75 -13.81 6.20
C SER A 160 23.07 -12.32 6.39
N SER A 161 23.51 -11.96 7.59
CA SER A 161 23.77 -10.55 7.97
C SER A 161 24.78 -9.84 7.05
N ASP A 162 25.83 -10.54 6.61
CA ASP A 162 26.85 -9.94 5.72
C ASP A 162 26.23 -9.54 4.36
N LEU A 163 25.34 -10.39 3.83
CA LEU A 163 24.59 -10.06 2.60
C LEU A 163 23.64 -8.89 2.82
N ALA A 164 22.96 -8.84 3.97
CA ALA A 164 22.07 -7.75 4.33
C ALA A 164 22.80 -6.41 4.37
N ASP A 165 23.96 -6.35 5.03
CA ASP A 165 24.79 -5.17 5.10
C ASP A 165 25.23 -4.68 3.71
N GLU A 166 25.65 -5.60 2.82
CA GLU A 166 26.05 -5.26 1.45
C GLU A 166 24.85 -4.76 0.62
N VAL A 167 23.68 -5.41 0.74
CA VAL A 167 22.45 -5.00 0.05
C VAL A 167 21.98 -3.62 0.52
N ASN A 168 21.99 -3.37 1.83
CA ASN A 168 21.60 -2.07 2.38
C ASN A 168 22.57 -0.95 1.95
N ASN A 169 23.87 -1.19 1.99
CA ASN A 169 24.86 -0.24 1.51
C ASN A 169 24.66 0.10 0.01
N ALA A 170 24.35 -0.90 -0.80
CA ALA A 170 24.09 -0.70 -2.22
C ALA A 170 22.77 0.06 -2.44
N LEU A 171 21.72 -0.21 -1.66
CA LEU A 171 20.45 0.50 -1.72
C LEU A 171 20.62 1.97 -1.35
N ASP A 172 21.37 2.25 -0.26
CA ASP A 172 21.71 3.62 0.17
C ASP A 172 22.50 4.40 -0.90
N ALA A 173 23.41 3.72 -1.59
CA ALA A 173 24.15 4.30 -2.71
C ALA A 173 23.22 4.69 -3.86
N LEU A 174 22.27 3.81 -4.24
CA LEU A 174 21.28 4.08 -5.29
C LEU A 174 20.30 5.19 -4.90
N ALA A 175 19.96 5.30 -3.62
CA ALA A 175 19.14 6.41 -3.12
C ALA A 175 19.92 7.74 -3.15
N THR A 176 21.20 7.72 -2.75
CA THR A 176 22.05 8.91 -2.67
C THR A 176 22.40 9.47 -4.04
N ASP A 177 22.64 8.63 -5.04
CA ASP A 177 22.97 9.05 -6.41
C ASP A 177 21.76 9.37 -7.28
N GLY A 178 20.52 9.20 -6.75
CA GLY A 178 19.28 9.49 -7.43
C GLY A 178 18.80 8.40 -8.41
N THR A 179 19.49 7.25 -8.46
CA THR A 179 19.08 6.13 -9.33
C THR A 179 17.73 5.57 -8.89
N LEU A 180 17.48 5.45 -7.59
CA LEU A 180 16.22 4.95 -7.06
C LEU A 180 15.05 5.88 -7.44
N ASP A 181 15.24 7.20 -7.30
CA ASP A 181 14.26 8.21 -7.70
C ASP A 181 13.97 8.15 -9.20
N ALA A 182 15.01 8.02 -10.03
CA ALA A 182 14.86 7.92 -11.48
C ALA A 182 14.06 6.67 -11.88
N ILE A 183 14.33 5.52 -11.26
CA ILE A 183 13.57 4.28 -11.48
C ILE A 183 12.12 4.48 -11.05
N HIS A 184 11.89 5.05 -9.86
CA HIS A 184 10.56 5.31 -9.34
C HIS A 184 9.75 6.21 -10.29
N GLN A 185 10.34 7.32 -10.73
CA GLN A 185 9.70 8.26 -11.66
C GLN A 185 9.34 7.62 -13.00
N VAL A 186 10.22 6.76 -13.52
CA VAL A 186 9.93 6.02 -14.76
C VAL A 186 8.73 5.09 -14.62
N TRP A 187 8.55 4.44 -13.48
CA TRP A 187 7.49 3.45 -13.30
C TRP A 187 6.20 4.02 -12.72
N TYR A 188 6.28 4.99 -11.82
CA TYR A 188 5.13 5.48 -11.05
C TYR A 188 4.79 6.96 -11.32
N GLY A 189 5.52 7.61 -12.22
CA GLY A 189 5.19 8.93 -12.75
C GLY A 189 5.04 10.01 -11.66
N PRO A 190 3.82 10.55 -11.48
CA PRO A 190 3.59 11.68 -10.58
C PRO A 190 3.58 11.33 -9.09
N VAL A 191 3.64 10.03 -8.73
CA VAL A 191 3.61 9.60 -7.33
C VAL A 191 4.98 9.82 -6.71
N PRO A 192 5.12 10.50 -5.56
CA PRO A 192 6.41 10.66 -4.88
C PRO A 192 6.91 9.33 -4.30
N LEU A 193 8.23 9.19 -4.15
CA LEU A 193 8.86 8.00 -3.57
C LEU A 193 8.43 7.81 -2.11
N SER A 194 8.37 8.91 -1.33
CA SER A 194 7.88 8.90 0.04
C SER A 194 6.45 9.45 0.11
N LEU A 195 5.56 8.72 0.74
CA LEU A 195 4.14 9.06 0.89
C LEU A 195 3.79 9.56 2.30
N SER A 196 4.75 9.61 3.21
CA SER A 196 4.51 9.94 4.63
C SER A 196 3.93 11.34 4.84
N SER A 197 4.23 12.30 3.95
CA SER A 197 3.73 13.68 4.00
C SER A 197 2.57 13.95 3.05
N GLU A 198 2.12 12.95 2.32
CA GLU A 198 1.18 13.10 1.21
C GLU A 198 -0.29 12.86 1.60
N VAL A 199 -0.57 12.77 2.90
CA VAL A 199 -1.95 12.59 3.38
C VAL A 199 -2.78 13.83 3.04
N ILE A 200 -3.92 13.59 2.39
CA ILE A 200 -4.86 14.65 2.00
C ILE A 200 -5.34 15.43 3.23
N SER A 201 -5.31 16.74 3.13
CA SER A 201 -5.72 17.63 4.22
C SER A 201 -7.16 17.36 4.68
N GLY A 202 -7.35 17.24 5.99
CA GLY A 202 -8.66 16.94 6.60
C GLY A 202 -8.99 15.44 6.66
N VAL A 203 -8.14 14.56 6.13
CA VAL A 203 -8.24 13.11 6.36
C VAL A 203 -7.69 12.78 7.74
N THR A 204 -8.48 12.08 8.54
CA THR A 204 -8.02 11.52 9.83
C THR A 204 -7.70 10.05 9.63
N LEU A 205 -6.43 9.70 9.73
CA LEU A 205 -6.01 8.32 9.66
C LEU A 205 -6.37 7.60 10.98
N ALA A 206 -6.92 6.39 10.89
CA ALA A 206 -7.09 5.55 12.08
C ALA A 206 -5.69 5.18 12.60
N THR A 207 -5.40 5.55 13.83
CA THR A 207 -4.21 5.07 14.52
C THR A 207 -4.40 3.60 14.87
N SER A 208 -3.37 2.79 14.70
CA SER A 208 -3.37 1.35 14.98
C SER A 208 -3.53 1.00 16.49
N GLU A 209 -3.83 1.98 17.34
CA GLU A 209 -3.97 1.80 18.80
C GLU A 209 -5.40 1.54 19.28
N SER A 210 -6.42 1.49 18.40
CA SER A 210 -7.82 1.26 18.83
C SER A 210 -8.32 -0.17 18.64
N ALA A 211 -7.42 -1.15 18.56
CA ALA A 211 -7.78 -2.57 18.51
C ALA A 211 -7.47 -3.34 19.83
N SER A 212 -7.23 -2.63 20.92
CA SER A 212 -7.11 -3.22 22.25
C SER A 212 -7.79 -2.31 23.24
N ASP A 213 -9.05 -2.57 23.56
CA ASP A 213 -9.72 -2.34 24.84
C ASP A 213 -11.25 -2.27 24.64
N ASP A 214 -11.85 -3.42 24.41
CA ASP A 214 -13.25 -3.64 24.85
C ASP A 214 -13.43 -5.11 25.23
N GLU A 215 -12.65 -5.55 26.22
CA GLU A 215 -12.94 -6.76 26.97
C GLU A 215 -12.74 -6.49 28.46
N SER A 216 -13.62 -5.68 29.02
CA SER A 216 -13.87 -5.68 30.46
C SER A 216 -15.23 -5.08 30.74
N ALA A 217 -16.17 -5.95 31.03
CA ALA A 217 -17.25 -5.87 32.02
C ALA A 217 -18.48 -6.67 31.56
N SER A 218 -18.67 -7.86 32.01
CA SER A 218 -19.52 -8.10 33.15
C SER A 218 -19.56 -9.59 33.44
N SER A 219 -18.95 -9.94 34.53
CA SER A 219 -19.33 -11.10 35.30
C SER A 219 -20.66 -10.79 35.96
N ASP A 220 -21.71 -11.55 35.64
CA ASP A 220 -22.74 -11.99 36.55
C ASP A 220 -23.81 -12.76 35.76
N GLY A 221 -23.99 -14.03 36.13
CA GLY A 221 -25.07 -14.83 35.61
C GLY A 221 -24.70 -16.27 35.31
N GLU A 222 -24.27 -16.99 36.32
CA GLU A 222 -24.20 -18.46 36.34
C GLU A 222 -25.62 -19.03 36.19
N PRO A 223 -25.97 -19.82 35.17
CA PRO A 223 -27.17 -20.65 35.22
C PRO A 223 -26.81 -21.98 35.86
N THR A 224 -27.28 -22.14 37.05
CA THR A 224 -27.35 -23.42 37.78
C THR A 224 -28.15 -24.42 36.97
N ILE A 225 -27.49 -25.45 36.45
CA ILE A 225 -28.17 -26.63 35.91
C ILE A 225 -28.38 -27.58 37.06
N THR A 226 -29.64 -27.70 37.50
CA THR A 226 -30.09 -28.78 38.36
C THR A 226 -30.33 -30.02 37.50
N GLU A 227 -29.48 -31.01 37.66
CA GLU A 227 -29.75 -32.37 37.20
C GLU A 227 -30.77 -32.99 38.13
N ASP A 228 -31.97 -33.30 37.62
CA ASP A 228 -32.87 -34.27 38.23
C ASP A 228 -32.64 -35.62 37.55
N ILE A 229 -31.84 -36.43 38.25
CA ILE A 229 -31.80 -37.89 38.02
C ILE A 229 -32.79 -38.51 39.03
N ASN A 230 -33.97 -38.97 38.57
CA ASN A 230 -34.57 -40.18 39.07
C ASN A 230 -35.94 -40.49 38.46
N SER A 231 -36.09 -41.76 38.20
CA SER A 231 -37.22 -42.70 38.09
C SER A 231 -37.51 -43.13 36.64
N LEU A 232 -37.06 -44.30 36.30
CA LEU A 232 -37.59 -45.66 36.68
C LEU A 232 -38.95 -46.00 36.05
N ASP A 233 -38.92 -46.84 35.23
CA ASP A 233 -39.37 -48.25 35.09
C ASP A 233 -39.43 -48.66 33.67
#